data_1e61a25ed2f228a42842552c0b693c6b
#
_entry.id   1e61a25ed2f228a42842552c0b693c6b
#
_cell.length_a   1.000
_cell.length_b   1.000
_cell.length_c   1.000
_cell.angle_alpha   90.00
_cell.angle_beta   90.00
_cell.angle_gamma   90.00
#
_symmetry.space_group_name_H-M   'P 1'
#
loop_
_entity.id
_entity.type
_entity.pdbx_description
1 polymer ?
#
loop_
_entity_poly.entity_id
_entity_poly.type
_entity_poly.pdbx_seq_one_letter_code
_entity_poly.pdbx_strand_id
1 'polypeptide(L)'
;MASSYLNIVMFLVTTLFYYIALKPTLTYDIVSNPETYTTFVSSNYMYLGVYLLLVIMIQFLVNASIITTTCGGSVSENMGAAGAFTFIPWLLIFGVIVIVLVIYPGFKSAFSDVIGYYYVSTKANELLIELLASQGIESAAPAPAPAPATDSISPSAPPASAFLKPKAQTGGTKEELQKAADLILKICGNTSILINQMVPSNFDSYWNLLNPLKKEKYQMKNGDEISNDAQQLKKQLFDLVVTRDTIGEALWYIYTGLLLTSIVQLKITSRGCATNPQTMEANYAKFQEQEAAAQKQAASATSTTYTITN
;
A
#
# COMPACT_ATOMS: atom_id res chain seq x y z
N MET A 1 -2.74 -14.73 -24.09
CA MET A 1 -2.37 -14.88 -22.66
C MET A 1 -1.50 -13.72 -22.14
N ALA A 2 -0.72 -13.05 -22.95
CA ALA A 2 0.12 -11.92 -22.50
C ALA A 2 -0.66 -10.68 -21.97
N SER A 3 -1.88 -10.45 -22.44
CA SER A 3 -2.68 -9.27 -22.05
C SER A 3 -3.27 -9.32 -20.65
N SER A 4 -3.45 -10.51 -20.06
CA SER A 4 -4.03 -10.64 -18.71
C SER A 4 -3.11 -10.14 -17.60
N TYR A 5 -1.81 -10.30 -17.77
CA TYR A 5 -0.82 -9.84 -16.78
C TYR A 5 -0.49 -8.35 -16.90
N LEU A 6 -0.71 -7.76 -18.09
CA LEU A 6 -0.40 -6.35 -18.34
C LEU A 6 -1.12 -5.42 -17.37
N ASN A 7 -2.39 -5.70 -17.09
CA ASN A 7 -3.21 -4.90 -16.19
C ASN A 7 -2.65 -4.89 -14.76
N ILE A 8 -2.28 -6.05 -14.24
CA ILE A 8 -1.67 -6.21 -12.92
C ILE A 8 -0.31 -5.52 -12.87
N VAL A 9 0.54 -5.76 -13.87
CA VAL A 9 1.88 -5.17 -13.92
C VAL A 9 1.82 -3.66 -13.97
N MET A 10 0.96 -3.08 -14.82
CA MET A 10 0.80 -1.62 -14.92
C MET A 10 0.28 -1.02 -13.62
N PHE A 11 -0.64 -1.69 -12.93
CA PHE A 11 -1.07 -1.26 -11.59
C PHE A 11 0.08 -1.26 -10.58
N LEU A 12 0.85 -2.35 -10.50
CA LEU A 12 1.98 -2.45 -9.57
C LEU A 12 3.06 -1.41 -9.86
N VAL A 13 3.39 -1.19 -11.14
CA VAL A 13 4.35 -0.16 -11.55
C VAL A 13 3.87 1.23 -11.16
N THR A 14 2.58 1.53 -11.37
CA THR A 14 1.99 2.83 -10.97
C THR A 14 2.04 3.02 -9.46
N THR A 15 1.72 1.99 -8.69
CA THR A 15 1.77 2.03 -7.23
C THR A 15 3.21 2.20 -6.73
N LEU A 16 4.16 1.47 -7.30
CA LEU A 16 5.58 1.60 -6.97
C LEU A 16 6.10 3.00 -7.30
N PHE A 17 5.73 3.55 -8.45
CA PHE A 17 6.07 4.92 -8.85
C PHE A 17 5.55 5.95 -7.84
N TYR A 18 4.30 5.79 -7.36
CA TYR A 18 3.76 6.66 -6.32
C TYR A 18 4.63 6.65 -5.05
N TYR A 19 4.98 5.47 -4.54
CA TYR A 19 5.74 5.35 -3.29
C TYR A 19 7.20 5.82 -3.40
N ILE A 20 7.80 5.70 -4.58
CA ILE A 20 9.21 6.10 -4.79
C ILE A 20 9.33 7.58 -5.17
N ALA A 21 8.43 8.07 -6.04
CA ALA A 21 8.62 9.37 -6.68
C ALA A 21 7.65 10.47 -6.23
N LEU A 22 6.44 10.10 -5.79
CA LEU A 22 5.39 11.08 -5.52
C LEU A 22 5.08 11.24 -4.03
N LYS A 23 5.07 10.14 -3.26
CA LYS A 23 4.65 10.19 -1.86
C LYS A 23 5.64 10.99 -1.03
N PRO A 24 5.20 12.08 -0.36
CA PRO A 24 6.06 12.82 0.54
C PRO A 24 6.41 11.98 1.78
N THR A 25 7.65 12.07 2.24
CA THR A 25 8.13 11.37 3.44
C THR A 25 7.84 12.21 4.68
N LEU A 26 7.19 11.60 5.67
CA LEU A 26 6.95 12.21 6.97
C LEU A 26 8.19 12.03 7.84
N THR A 27 8.80 13.12 8.28
CA THR A 27 9.93 13.12 9.22
C THR A 27 9.52 13.66 10.57
N TYR A 28 10.30 13.34 11.61
CA TYR A 28 10.03 13.87 12.95
C TYR A 28 10.04 15.41 12.98
N ASP A 29 10.94 16.04 12.23
CA ASP A 29 11.05 17.51 12.17
C ASP A 29 9.79 18.17 11.59
N ILE A 30 9.09 17.49 10.65
CA ILE A 30 7.82 17.97 10.12
C ILE A 30 6.72 17.89 11.18
N VAL A 31 6.64 16.75 11.92
CA VAL A 31 5.60 16.56 12.93
C VAL A 31 5.77 17.46 14.14
N SER A 32 7.02 17.80 14.49
CA SER A 32 7.32 18.66 15.64
C SER A 32 6.91 20.12 15.45
N ASN A 33 6.68 20.56 14.21
CA ASN A 33 6.25 21.92 13.89
C ASN A 33 4.83 21.92 13.29
N PRO A 34 3.82 22.51 13.94
CA PRO A 34 2.43 22.51 13.46
C PRO A 34 2.22 23.12 12.07
N GLU A 35 2.99 24.14 11.68
CA GLU A 35 2.86 24.78 10.37
C GLU A 35 3.35 23.85 9.25
N THR A 36 4.55 23.27 9.44
CA THR A 36 5.11 22.31 8.48
C THR A 36 4.27 21.05 8.39
N TYR A 37 3.71 20.60 9.51
CA TYR A 37 2.80 19.43 9.53
C TYR A 37 1.52 19.70 8.75
N THR A 38 0.89 20.86 8.91
CA THR A 38 -0.33 21.23 8.16
C THR A 38 -0.05 21.28 6.65
N THR A 39 1.08 21.87 6.26
CA THR A 39 1.53 21.92 4.87
C THR A 39 1.79 20.52 4.31
N PHE A 40 2.46 19.67 5.09
CA PHE A 40 2.70 18.27 4.73
C PHE A 40 1.40 17.50 4.50
N VAL A 41 0.43 17.62 5.42
CA VAL A 41 -0.87 16.93 5.32
C VAL A 41 -1.61 17.34 4.05
N SER A 42 -1.67 18.65 3.75
CA SER A 42 -2.28 19.16 2.53
C SER A 42 -1.59 18.62 1.28
N SER A 43 -0.27 18.64 1.26
CA SER A 43 0.54 18.11 0.16
C SER A 43 0.34 16.59 -0.02
N ASN A 44 0.32 15.83 1.08
CA ASN A 44 0.11 14.40 1.05
C ASN A 44 -1.26 14.03 0.46
N TYR A 45 -2.31 14.76 0.81
CA TYR A 45 -3.65 14.54 0.21
C TYR A 45 -3.67 14.88 -1.28
N MET A 46 -2.97 15.92 -1.70
CA MET A 46 -2.85 16.27 -3.12
C MET A 46 -2.16 15.12 -3.90
N TYR A 47 -1.02 14.64 -3.43
CA TYR A 47 -0.30 13.55 -4.09
C TYR A 47 -1.08 12.23 -4.08
N LEU A 48 -1.85 11.98 -3.02
CA LEU A 48 -2.74 10.83 -2.96
C LEU A 48 -3.88 10.93 -4.00
N GLY A 49 -4.44 12.13 -4.18
CA GLY A 49 -5.41 12.40 -5.25
C GLY A 49 -4.83 12.20 -6.65
N VAL A 50 -3.60 12.67 -6.87
CA VAL A 50 -2.85 12.44 -8.13
C VAL A 50 -2.62 10.94 -8.35
N TYR A 51 -2.23 10.19 -7.32
CA TYR A 51 -2.07 8.75 -7.40
C TYR A 51 -3.36 8.03 -7.80
N LEU A 52 -4.48 8.35 -7.14
CA LEU A 52 -5.79 7.78 -7.48
C LEU A 52 -6.15 8.04 -8.95
N LEU A 53 -5.95 9.27 -9.41
CA LEU A 53 -6.21 9.66 -10.79
C LEU A 53 -5.31 8.90 -11.77
N LEU A 54 -4.00 8.80 -11.49
CA LEU A 54 -3.05 8.04 -12.31
C LEU A 54 -3.45 6.58 -12.43
N VAL A 55 -3.81 5.93 -11.31
CA VAL A 55 -4.27 4.53 -11.31
C VAL A 55 -5.49 4.38 -12.20
N ILE A 56 -6.50 5.22 -12.05
CA ILE A 56 -7.74 5.14 -12.84
C ILE A 56 -7.44 5.35 -14.33
N MET A 57 -6.63 6.34 -14.67
CA MET A 57 -6.30 6.64 -16.07
C MET A 57 -5.51 5.51 -16.72
N ILE A 58 -4.50 4.98 -16.05
CA ILE A 58 -3.69 3.87 -16.59
C ILE A 58 -4.55 2.62 -16.74
N GLN A 59 -5.37 2.29 -15.74
CA GLN A 59 -6.27 1.15 -15.81
C GLN A 59 -7.34 1.30 -16.92
N PHE A 60 -7.84 2.52 -17.13
CA PHE A 60 -8.74 2.80 -18.24
C PHE A 60 -8.09 2.54 -19.60
N LEU A 61 -6.86 3.05 -19.82
CA LEU A 61 -6.13 2.85 -21.07
C LEU A 61 -5.83 1.36 -21.33
N VAL A 62 -5.40 0.64 -20.29
CA VAL A 62 -5.11 -0.80 -20.39
C VAL A 62 -6.39 -1.58 -20.69
N ASN A 63 -7.49 -1.31 -19.98
CA ASN A 63 -8.77 -1.99 -20.20
C ASN A 63 -9.34 -1.67 -21.59
N ALA A 64 -9.22 -0.43 -22.09
CA ALA A 64 -9.62 -0.06 -23.43
C ALA A 64 -8.81 -0.84 -24.49
N SER A 65 -7.50 -0.97 -24.29
CA SER A 65 -6.64 -1.76 -25.15
C SER A 65 -7.03 -3.25 -25.14
N ILE A 66 -7.27 -3.83 -23.96
CA ILE A 66 -7.67 -5.24 -23.82
C ILE A 66 -9.01 -5.50 -24.52
N ILE A 67 -10.01 -4.64 -24.31
CA ILE A 67 -11.33 -4.81 -24.94
C ILE A 67 -11.20 -4.68 -26.45
N THR A 68 -10.46 -3.71 -26.97
CA THR A 68 -10.24 -3.53 -28.40
C THR A 68 -9.52 -4.71 -29.03
N THR A 69 -8.49 -5.25 -28.39
CA THR A 69 -7.77 -6.42 -28.91
C THR A 69 -8.61 -7.71 -28.84
N THR A 70 -9.52 -7.82 -27.87
CA THR A 70 -10.36 -9.01 -27.69
C THR A 70 -11.60 -8.98 -28.57
N CYS A 71 -12.23 -7.82 -28.69
CA CYS A 71 -13.51 -7.66 -29.38
C CYS A 71 -13.38 -7.10 -30.81
N GLY A 72 -12.22 -6.60 -31.18
CA GLY A 72 -12.03 -5.85 -32.44
C GLY A 72 -12.69 -4.46 -32.39
N GLY A 73 -12.78 -3.81 -33.52
CA GLY A 73 -13.27 -2.43 -33.65
C GLY A 73 -12.24 -1.37 -33.28
N SER A 74 -12.68 -0.13 -33.19
CA SER A 74 -11.83 0.99 -32.80
C SER A 74 -11.83 1.21 -31.29
N VAL A 75 -10.78 1.85 -30.77
CA VAL A 75 -10.69 2.23 -29.36
C VAL A 75 -11.88 3.10 -28.94
N SER A 76 -12.31 4.02 -29.82
CA SER A 76 -13.46 4.92 -29.58
C SER A 76 -14.79 4.16 -29.40
N GLU A 77 -15.04 3.10 -30.16
CA GLU A 77 -16.22 2.26 -30.03
C GLU A 77 -16.27 1.50 -28.67
N ASN A 78 -15.10 1.11 -28.17
CA ASN A 78 -14.95 0.37 -26.94
C ASN A 78 -14.80 1.24 -25.67
N MET A 79 -14.68 2.57 -25.85
CA MET A 79 -14.38 3.53 -24.78
C MET A 79 -15.45 3.54 -23.67
N GLY A 80 -16.75 3.45 -24.05
CA GLY A 80 -17.85 3.40 -23.11
C GLY A 80 -17.81 2.17 -22.22
N ALA A 81 -17.51 1.01 -22.81
CA ALA A 81 -17.35 -0.23 -22.05
C ALA A 81 -16.13 -0.22 -21.15
N ALA A 82 -14.98 0.23 -21.66
CA ALA A 82 -13.76 0.39 -20.88
C ALA A 82 -13.96 1.35 -19.71
N GLY A 83 -14.65 2.46 -19.94
CA GLY A 83 -15.01 3.42 -18.90
C GLY A 83 -15.86 2.79 -17.79
N ALA A 84 -16.94 2.12 -18.14
CA ALA A 84 -17.81 1.48 -17.16
C ALA A 84 -17.07 0.43 -16.32
N PHE A 85 -16.24 -0.40 -16.93
CA PHE A 85 -15.45 -1.42 -16.23
C PHE A 85 -14.29 -0.86 -15.41
N THR A 86 -13.85 0.36 -15.68
CA THR A 86 -12.78 1.00 -14.92
C THR A 86 -13.33 1.94 -13.88
N PHE A 87 -14.06 2.98 -14.28
CA PHE A 87 -14.45 4.06 -13.35
C PHE A 87 -15.31 3.55 -12.19
N ILE A 88 -16.30 2.68 -12.46
CA ILE A 88 -17.21 2.22 -11.42
C ILE A 88 -16.47 1.46 -10.32
N PRO A 89 -15.73 0.35 -10.58
CA PRO A 89 -15.08 -0.41 -9.51
C PRO A 89 -13.91 0.37 -8.87
N TRP A 90 -13.14 1.13 -9.66
CA TRP A 90 -12.00 1.85 -9.11
C TRP A 90 -12.41 3.04 -8.23
N LEU A 91 -13.45 3.78 -8.58
CA LEU A 91 -13.96 4.86 -7.72
C LEU A 91 -14.67 4.32 -6.49
N LEU A 92 -15.54 3.31 -6.66
CA LEU A 92 -16.36 2.83 -5.55
C LEU A 92 -15.59 1.95 -4.56
N ILE A 93 -14.65 1.12 -5.03
CA ILE A 93 -13.94 0.19 -4.15
C ILE A 93 -12.58 0.77 -3.77
N PHE A 94 -11.73 1.10 -4.75
CA PHE A 94 -10.40 1.60 -4.46
C PHE A 94 -10.43 3.00 -3.85
N GLY A 95 -11.27 3.89 -4.37
CA GLY A 95 -11.47 5.23 -3.80
C GLY A 95 -11.99 5.18 -2.37
N VAL A 96 -12.92 4.27 -2.06
CA VAL A 96 -13.41 4.08 -0.68
C VAL A 96 -12.30 3.58 0.24
N ILE A 97 -11.47 2.62 -0.19
CA ILE A 97 -10.32 2.16 0.61
C ILE A 97 -9.33 3.30 0.87
N VAL A 98 -9.02 4.12 -0.12
CA VAL A 98 -8.18 5.32 0.05
C VAL A 98 -8.77 6.24 1.13
N ILE A 99 -10.06 6.54 1.05
CA ILE A 99 -10.77 7.39 2.03
C ILE A 99 -10.76 6.76 3.42
N VAL A 100 -11.03 5.45 3.54
CA VAL A 100 -11.03 4.73 4.82
C VAL A 100 -9.66 4.79 5.49
N LEU A 101 -8.58 4.59 4.74
CA LEU A 101 -7.20 4.65 5.28
C LEU A 101 -6.80 6.07 5.72
N VAL A 102 -7.39 7.10 5.12
CA VAL A 102 -7.20 8.50 5.52
C VAL A 102 -7.99 8.83 6.79
N ILE A 103 -9.28 8.46 6.84
CA ILE A 103 -10.17 8.80 7.97
C ILE A 103 -9.89 7.91 9.18
N TYR A 104 -9.58 6.64 8.96
CA TYR A 104 -9.31 5.64 10.00
C TYR A 104 -7.90 5.07 9.90
N PRO A 105 -6.86 5.82 10.32
CA PRO A 105 -5.46 5.37 10.21
C PRO A 105 -5.19 4.00 10.88
N GLY A 106 -5.96 3.67 11.94
CA GLY A 106 -5.88 2.37 12.61
C GLY A 106 -6.22 1.17 11.72
N PHE A 107 -6.90 1.39 10.58
CA PHE A 107 -7.18 0.32 9.62
C PHE A 107 -5.90 -0.24 8.96
N LYS A 108 -4.84 0.57 8.91
CA LYS A 108 -3.53 0.14 8.40
C LYS A 108 -2.90 -0.95 9.26
N SER A 109 -3.26 -1.04 10.55
CA SER A 109 -2.68 -2.00 11.50
C SER A 109 -2.79 -3.45 11.04
N ALA A 110 -3.82 -3.80 10.28
CA ALA A 110 -3.99 -5.15 9.74
C ALA A 110 -2.77 -5.66 8.95
N PHE A 111 -2.06 -4.78 8.26
CA PHE A 111 -0.83 -5.11 7.54
C PHE A 111 0.43 -4.53 8.20
N SER A 112 0.33 -3.35 8.82
CA SER A 112 1.49 -2.71 9.43
C SER A 112 2.01 -3.48 10.63
N ASP A 113 1.14 -4.06 11.45
CA ASP A 113 1.53 -4.77 12.67
C ASP A 113 2.12 -6.16 12.40
N VAL A 114 1.88 -6.72 11.23
CA VAL A 114 2.42 -8.03 10.82
C VAL A 114 3.58 -7.83 9.85
N ILE A 115 3.30 -7.40 8.64
CA ILE A 115 4.31 -7.32 7.57
C ILE A 115 5.20 -6.09 7.76
N GLY A 116 4.59 -4.94 8.08
CA GLY A 116 5.34 -3.72 8.37
C GLY A 116 6.29 -3.90 9.54
N TYR A 117 5.82 -4.50 10.65
CA TYR A 117 6.67 -4.84 11.79
C TYR A 117 7.81 -5.81 11.40
N TYR A 118 7.50 -6.88 10.68
CA TYR A 118 8.53 -7.83 10.24
C TYR A 118 9.69 -7.12 9.52
N TYR A 119 9.38 -6.15 8.67
CA TYR A 119 10.38 -5.39 7.93
C TYR A 119 11.26 -4.51 8.82
N VAL A 120 10.68 -3.86 9.84
CA VAL A 120 11.42 -2.92 10.73
C VAL A 120 11.97 -3.57 11.99
N SER A 121 11.58 -4.82 12.31
CA SER A 121 11.77 -5.48 13.61
C SER A 121 13.23 -5.49 14.09
N THR A 122 14.17 -5.83 13.23
CA THR A 122 15.60 -5.90 13.59
C THR A 122 16.12 -4.55 14.06
N LYS A 123 15.92 -3.51 13.25
CA LYS A 123 16.37 -2.14 13.60
C LYS A 123 15.61 -1.57 14.80
N ALA A 124 14.30 -1.86 14.89
CA ALA A 124 13.48 -1.43 16.02
C ALA A 124 13.97 -2.03 17.32
N ASN A 125 14.32 -3.31 17.33
CA ASN A 125 14.88 -3.99 18.51
C ASN A 125 16.24 -3.42 18.89
N GLU A 126 17.14 -3.18 17.92
CA GLU A 126 18.44 -2.55 18.16
C GLU A 126 18.29 -1.18 18.83
N LEU A 127 17.44 -0.30 18.26
CA LEU A 127 17.20 1.02 18.81
C LEU A 127 16.55 0.99 20.20
N LEU A 128 15.62 0.06 20.45
CA LEU A 128 14.99 -0.07 21.77
C LEU A 128 15.96 -0.61 22.81
N ILE A 129 16.82 -1.58 22.49
CA ILE A 129 17.89 -2.07 23.37
C ILE A 129 18.90 -0.95 23.65
N GLU A 130 19.22 -0.13 22.68
CA GLU A 130 20.08 1.03 22.88
C GLU A 130 19.42 2.07 23.80
N LEU A 131 18.14 2.35 23.60
CA LEU A 131 17.37 3.38 24.31
C LEU A 131 17.06 3.00 25.76
N LEU A 132 16.61 1.77 26.00
CA LEU A 132 16.06 1.33 27.27
C LEU A 132 17.14 0.73 28.17
N ALA A 133 17.00 0.92 29.50
CA ALA A 133 17.86 0.30 30.49
C ALA A 133 17.59 -1.21 30.57
N SER A 134 18.65 -2.00 30.76
CA SER A 134 18.64 -3.49 30.69
C SER A 134 17.79 -4.23 31.73
N GLN A 135 16.94 -3.57 32.46
CA GLN A 135 16.08 -4.25 33.43
C GLN A 135 14.84 -4.83 32.73
N GLY A 136 14.96 -6.04 32.23
CA GLY A 136 13.81 -6.88 31.87
C GLY A 136 13.52 -7.02 30.36
N ILE A 137 14.42 -6.64 29.47
CA ILE A 137 14.28 -7.01 28.06
C ILE A 137 15.05 -8.31 27.86
N GLU A 138 14.41 -9.43 28.11
CA GLU A 138 14.86 -10.68 27.52
C GLU A 138 14.74 -10.54 26.00
N SER A 139 15.87 -10.69 25.32
CA SER A 139 15.96 -10.73 23.86
C SER A 139 15.02 -11.85 23.37
N ALA A 140 13.79 -11.50 23.05
CA ALA A 140 12.92 -12.42 22.34
C ALA A 140 13.54 -12.61 20.96
N ALA A 141 14.17 -13.77 20.77
CA ALA A 141 14.52 -14.24 19.45
C ALA A 141 13.32 -14.07 18.52
N PRO A 142 13.51 -13.72 17.24
CA PRO A 142 12.39 -13.58 16.31
C PRO A 142 11.55 -14.85 16.39
N ALA A 143 10.28 -14.69 16.77
CA ALA A 143 9.34 -15.80 16.86
C ALA A 143 9.32 -16.49 15.50
N PRO A 144 9.45 -17.83 15.43
CA PRO A 144 9.30 -18.55 14.18
C PRO A 144 7.94 -18.24 13.58
N ALA A 145 7.90 -18.06 12.26
CA ALA A 145 6.68 -17.82 11.52
C ALA A 145 5.57 -18.77 12.00
N PRO A 146 4.35 -18.28 12.25
CA PRO A 146 3.27 -19.15 12.70
C PRO A 146 3.04 -20.24 11.66
N ALA A 147 3.14 -21.49 12.09
CA ALA A 147 2.72 -22.65 11.31
C ALA A 147 1.24 -22.48 10.94
N PRO A 148 0.78 -22.99 9.78
CA PRO A 148 -0.60 -22.88 9.35
C PRO A 148 -1.50 -23.56 10.41
N ALA A 149 -2.30 -22.74 11.10
CA ALA A 149 -3.28 -23.23 12.04
C ALA A 149 -4.43 -23.88 11.28
N THR A 150 -4.54 -25.19 11.41
CA THR A 150 -5.76 -25.94 11.15
C THR A 150 -6.82 -25.59 12.19
N ASP A 151 -7.96 -25.14 11.69
CA ASP A 151 -9.28 -25.10 12.30
C ASP A 151 -9.44 -24.88 13.80
N SER A 152 -9.83 -23.67 14.18
CA SER A 152 -11.02 -23.46 15.01
C SER A 152 -11.38 -21.96 14.99
N ILE A 153 -12.48 -21.67 14.32
CA ILE A 153 -13.15 -20.36 14.33
C ILE A 153 -13.71 -20.15 15.73
N SER A 154 -13.10 -19.23 16.47
CA SER A 154 -13.74 -18.60 17.63
C SER A 154 -13.75 -17.10 17.39
N PRO A 155 -14.92 -16.45 17.27
CA PRO A 155 -15.00 -15.02 17.08
C PRO A 155 -14.88 -14.33 18.43
N SER A 156 -13.97 -13.40 18.54
CA SER A 156 -13.94 -12.33 19.55
C SER A 156 -12.64 -12.20 20.32
N ALA A 157 -11.68 -11.52 19.68
CA ALA A 157 -10.85 -10.58 20.41
C ALA A 157 -10.91 -9.26 19.64
N PRO A 158 -11.39 -8.18 20.26
CA PRO A 158 -11.29 -6.85 19.64
C PRO A 158 -9.80 -6.51 19.48
N PRO A 159 -9.40 -5.81 18.40
CA PRO A 159 -8.01 -5.42 18.21
C PRO A 159 -7.54 -4.63 19.43
N ALA A 160 -6.39 -4.99 19.96
CA ALA A 160 -5.79 -4.40 21.17
C ALA A 160 -5.66 -2.86 21.11
N SER A 161 -5.74 -2.28 19.93
CA SER A 161 -5.78 -0.84 19.67
C SER A 161 -7.01 -0.11 20.25
N ALA A 162 -8.08 -0.83 20.62
CA ALA A 162 -9.28 -0.21 21.18
C ALA A 162 -9.17 0.08 22.68
N PHE A 163 -8.18 -0.51 23.39
CA PHE A 163 -8.10 -0.45 24.85
C PHE A 163 -7.18 0.65 25.42
N LEU A 164 -6.30 1.23 24.63
CA LEU A 164 -5.34 2.24 25.09
C LEU A 164 -5.39 3.49 24.21
N LYS A 165 -6.49 4.26 24.29
CA LYS A 165 -6.39 5.70 24.06
C LYS A 165 -5.84 6.29 25.35
N PRO A 166 -4.58 6.73 25.42
CA PRO A 166 -4.12 7.53 26.52
C PRO A 166 -4.90 8.84 26.45
N LYS A 167 -5.83 9.01 27.38
CA LYS A 167 -6.42 10.31 27.66
C LYS A 167 -5.22 11.16 28.05
N ALA A 168 -4.91 12.18 27.27
CA ALA A 168 -3.84 13.11 27.58
C ALA A 168 -4.12 13.74 28.95
N GLN A 169 -3.57 13.15 29.99
CA GLN A 169 -3.50 13.73 31.33
C GLN A 169 -2.12 14.36 31.47
N THR A 170 -2.07 15.62 31.08
CA THR A 170 -1.01 16.52 31.47
C THR A 170 -1.07 16.68 32.98
N GLY A 171 -0.15 16.06 33.74
CA GLY A 171 -0.01 16.31 35.16
C GLY A 171 0.07 15.11 36.11
N GLY A 172 0.42 13.91 35.62
CA GLY A 172 0.66 12.77 36.52
C GLY A 172 1.93 12.93 37.35
N THR A 173 1.88 12.51 38.63
CA THR A 173 3.08 12.47 39.45
C THR A 173 4.11 11.51 38.86
N LYS A 174 5.41 11.71 39.17
CA LYS A 174 6.51 10.87 38.69
C LYS A 174 6.25 9.36 38.97
N GLU A 175 5.54 9.03 40.07
CA GLU A 175 5.14 7.66 40.40
C GLU A 175 4.03 7.07 39.53
N GLU A 176 3.09 7.89 39.08
CA GLU A 176 2.02 7.44 38.16
C GLU A 176 2.57 7.19 36.75
N LEU A 177 3.52 8.04 36.31
CA LEU A 177 4.26 7.84 35.06
C LEU A 177 5.13 6.56 35.12
N GLN A 178 5.79 6.30 36.26
CA GLN A 178 6.58 5.08 36.45
C GLN A 178 5.67 3.84 36.40
N LYS A 179 4.54 3.86 37.13
CA LYS A 179 3.57 2.76 37.12
C LYS A 179 2.97 2.53 35.73
N ALA A 180 2.66 3.59 34.99
CA ALA A 180 2.17 3.48 33.63
C ALA A 180 3.24 2.90 32.68
N ALA A 181 4.50 3.32 32.83
CA ALA A 181 5.63 2.78 32.07
C ALA A 181 5.89 1.30 32.39
N ASP A 182 5.85 0.93 33.67
CA ASP A 182 5.99 -0.47 34.11
C ASP A 182 4.84 -1.36 33.62
N LEU A 183 3.62 -0.81 33.61
CA LEU A 183 2.45 -1.49 33.03
C LEU A 183 2.60 -1.71 31.55
N ILE A 184 3.10 -0.71 30.82
CA ILE A 184 3.36 -0.82 29.39
C ILE A 184 4.45 -1.86 29.12
N LEU A 185 5.54 -1.86 29.87
CA LEU A 185 6.57 -2.90 29.75
C LEU A 185 6.04 -4.29 30.12
N LYS A 186 5.19 -4.41 31.12
CA LYS A 186 4.61 -5.67 31.55
C LYS A 186 3.58 -6.21 30.57
N ILE A 187 2.81 -5.32 29.93
CA ILE A 187 1.85 -5.64 28.86
C ILE A 187 2.59 -5.85 27.54
N CYS A 188 3.65 -5.09 27.30
CA CYS A 188 4.49 -5.12 26.12
C CYS A 188 5.83 -5.83 26.38
N GLY A 189 5.89 -6.84 27.21
CA GLY A 189 7.12 -7.63 27.48
C GLY A 189 7.79 -8.17 26.21
N ASN A 190 7.22 -7.83 25.08
CA ASN A 190 7.74 -8.04 23.75
C ASN A 190 7.87 -6.68 23.03
N THR A 191 9.06 -6.34 22.57
CA THR A 191 9.34 -5.11 21.80
C THR A 191 8.44 -4.95 20.57
N SER A 192 7.94 -6.06 20.01
CA SER A 192 6.99 -6.06 18.91
C SER A 192 5.67 -5.38 19.26
N ILE A 193 5.15 -5.65 20.45
CA ILE A 193 3.89 -5.06 20.90
C ILE A 193 4.06 -3.55 21.10
N LEU A 194 5.19 -3.12 21.68
CA LEU A 194 5.49 -1.70 21.89
C LEU A 194 5.55 -0.94 20.56
N ILE A 195 6.31 -1.46 19.60
CA ILE A 195 6.42 -0.83 18.26
C ILE A 195 5.08 -0.80 17.54
N ASN A 196 4.26 -1.84 17.68
CA ASN A 196 2.96 -1.90 17.03
C ASN A 196 1.93 -0.92 17.65
N GLN A 197 2.11 -0.53 18.90
CA GLN A 197 1.27 0.50 19.53
C GLN A 197 1.68 1.93 19.15
N MET A 198 2.92 2.13 18.68
CA MET A 198 3.38 3.44 18.24
C MET A 198 2.93 3.72 16.82
N VAL A 199 2.20 4.81 16.61
CA VAL A 199 1.86 5.36 15.29
C VAL A 199 2.34 6.81 15.22
N PRO A 200 2.52 7.41 14.03
CA PRO A 200 3.05 8.77 13.92
C PRO A 200 2.31 9.81 14.77
N SER A 201 0.99 9.66 14.93
CA SER A 201 0.15 10.58 15.69
C SER A 201 0.26 10.47 17.22
N ASN A 202 0.73 9.36 17.76
CA ASN A 202 0.87 9.15 19.21
C ASN A 202 2.34 8.99 19.65
N PHE A 203 3.28 9.11 18.73
CA PHE A 203 4.69 8.83 18.94
C PHE A 203 5.29 9.64 20.10
N ASP A 204 5.04 10.93 20.17
CA ASP A 204 5.55 11.79 21.25
C ASP A 204 5.01 11.39 22.63
N SER A 205 3.75 10.97 22.68
CA SER A 205 3.14 10.47 23.91
C SER A 205 3.86 9.21 24.42
N TYR A 206 4.16 8.26 23.52
CA TYR A 206 4.92 7.06 23.87
C TYR A 206 6.38 7.37 24.19
N TRP A 207 7.01 8.29 23.43
CA TRP A 207 8.38 8.72 23.71
C TRP A 207 8.53 9.29 25.11
N ASN A 208 7.59 10.14 25.54
CA ASN A 208 7.58 10.74 26.87
C ASN A 208 7.26 9.72 27.96
N LEU A 209 6.31 8.80 27.69
CA LEU A 209 5.92 7.74 28.61
C LEU A 209 7.09 6.77 28.88
N LEU A 210 7.95 6.51 27.90
CA LEU A 210 9.14 5.68 28.06
C LEU A 210 10.28 6.39 28.79
N ASN A 211 10.17 7.70 29.11
CA ASN A 211 11.28 8.47 29.70
C ASN A 211 11.88 7.84 30.96
N PRO A 212 11.09 7.34 31.95
CA PRO A 212 11.67 6.72 33.14
C PRO A 212 12.41 5.41 32.88
N LEU A 213 12.15 4.75 31.76
CA LEU A 213 12.74 3.47 31.37
C LEU A 213 13.99 3.62 30.50
N LYS A 214 14.23 4.82 29.98
CA LYS A 214 15.42 5.10 29.18
C LYS A 214 16.69 5.01 30.04
N LYS A 215 17.81 4.68 29.42
CA LYS A 215 19.12 4.81 30.05
C LYS A 215 19.32 6.25 30.51
N GLU A 216 20.01 6.46 31.62
CA GLU A 216 20.20 7.79 32.24
C GLU A 216 20.69 8.85 31.25
N LYS A 217 21.55 8.47 30.31
CA LYS A 217 22.08 9.36 29.27
C LYS A 217 21.03 9.86 28.26
N TYR A 218 19.88 9.18 28.15
CA TYR A 218 18.78 9.50 27.24
C TYR A 218 17.53 10.02 27.95
N GLN A 219 17.54 10.04 29.31
CA GLN A 219 16.43 10.58 30.07
C GLN A 219 16.38 12.11 29.96
N MET A 220 15.19 12.64 29.83
CA MET A 220 14.94 14.07 29.99
C MET A 220 14.92 14.38 31.49
N LYS A 221 15.87 15.18 31.97
CA LYS A 221 15.86 15.77 33.31
C LYS A 221 15.05 17.07 33.24
N ASN A 222 14.34 17.39 34.32
CA ASN A 222 13.51 18.61 34.38
C ASN A 222 14.31 19.85 34.03
N GLY A 223 14.01 20.48 32.89
CA GLY A 223 14.62 21.73 32.45
C GLY A 223 15.85 21.61 31.52
N ASP A 224 16.34 20.39 31.27
CA ASP A 224 17.46 20.17 30.36
C ASP A 224 16.97 19.92 28.91
N GLU A 225 17.73 20.41 27.96
CA GLU A 225 17.56 20.04 26.54
C GLU A 225 17.85 18.55 26.36
N ILE A 226 17.11 17.93 25.45
CA ILE A 226 17.34 16.54 25.06
C ILE A 226 18.74 16.43 24.47
N SER A 227 19.55 15.46 24.93
CA SER A 227 20.89 15.25 24.36
C SER A 227 20.80 14.96 22.84
N ASN A 228 21.79 15.39 22.07
CA ASN A 228 21.84 15.17 20.63
C ASN A 228 21.68 13.70 20.25
N ASP A 229 22.28 12.78 21.04
CA ASP A 229 22.16 11.35 20.85
C ASP A 229 20.72 10.86 21.05
N ALA A 230 20.02 11.38 22.07
CA ALA A 230 18.62 11.03 22.31
C ALA A 230 17.69 11.59 21.22
N GLN A 231 17.99 12.78 20.69
CA GLN A 231 17.25 13.33 19.54
C GLN A 231 17.45 12.48 18.29
N GLN A 232 18.66 12.02 18.04
CA GLN A 232 18.96 11.15 16.90
C GLN A 232 18.22 9.81 17.01
N LEU A 233 18.24 9.17 18.18
CA LEU A 233 17.47 7.93 18.43
C LEU A 233 15.97 8.15 18.27
N LYS A 234 15.47 9.30 18.74
CA LYS A 234 14.06 9.69 18.58
C LYS A 234 13.66 9.76 17.10
N LYS A 235 14.47 10.45 16.28
CA LYS A 235 14.24 10.55 14.84
C LYS A 235 14.29 9.18 14.16
N GLN A 236 15.29 8.37 14.46
CA GLN A 236 15.43 7.03 13.89
C GLN A 236 14.25 6.12 14.26
N LEU A 237 13.81 6.14 15.52
CA LEU A 237 12.67 5.37 15.96
C LEU A 237 11.36 5.84 15.29
N PHE A 238 11.21 7.17 15.13
CA PHE A 238 10.08 7.75 14.40
C PHE A 238 10.05 7.29 12.95
N ASP A 239 11.19 7.31 12.26
CA ASP A 239 11.31 6.88 10.86
C ASP A 239 10.93 5.39 10.69
N LEU A 240 11.25 4.54 11.67
CA LEU A 240 10.82 3.13 11.65
C LEU A 240 9.30 2.99 11.82
N VAL A 241 8.71 3.79 12.72
CA VAL A 241 7.25 3.81 12.92
C VAL A 241 6.54 4.26 11.64
N VAL A 242 7.04 5.33 10.99
CA VAL A 242 6.51 5.82 9.71
C VAL A 242 6.69 4.77 8.60
N THR A 243 7.85 4.13 8.52
CA THR A 243 8.13 3.07 7.54
C THR A 243 7.15 1.92 7.69
N ARG A 244 6.94 1.44 8.92
CA ARG A 244 5.97 0.38 9.22
C ARG A 244 4.55 0.75 8.78
N ASP A 245 4.10 1.95 9.11
CA ASP A 245 2.78 2.47 8.76
C ASP A 245 2.61 2.61 7.22
N THR A 246 3.66 3.08 6.55
CA THR A 246 3.72 3.22 5.09
C THR A 246 3.62 1.87 4.38
N ILE A 247 4.30 0.84 4.89
CA ILE A 247 4.20 -0.53 4.36
C ILE A 247 2.78 -1.05 4.50
N GLY A 248 2.14 -0.84 5.67
CA GLY A 248 0.74 -1.22 5.89
C GLY A 248 -0.21 -0.58 4.87
N GLU A 249 -0.05 0.72 4.63
CA GLU A 249 -0.83 1.46 3.63
C GLU A 249 -0.59 0.92 2.21
N ALA A 250 0.67 0.72 1.83
CA ALA A 250 1.03 0.20 0.51
C ALA A 250 0.41 -1.17 0.25
N LEU A 251 0.42 -2.05 1.24
CA LEU A 251 -0.16 -3.38 1.13
C LEU A 251 -1.67 -3.34 0.98
N TRP A 252 -2.37 -2.42 1.64
CA TRP A 252 -3.79 -2.21 1.40
C TRP A 252 -4.09 -1.82 -0.04
N TYR A 253 -3.32 -0.87 -0.61
CA TYR A 253 -3.49 -0.48 -2.01
C TYR A 253 -3.17 -1.62 -2.96
N ILE A 254 -2.05 -2.32 -2.75
CA ILE A 254 -1.64 -3.45 -3.59
C ILE A 254 -2.70 -4.56 -3.54
N TYR A 255 -3.13 -4.98 -2.35
CA TYR A 255 -4.11 -6.04 -2.19
C TYR A 255 -5.45 -5.69 -2.87
N THR A 256 -5.98 -4.50 -2.60
CA THR A 256 -7.23 -4.04 -3.20
C THR A 256 -7.12 -3.90 -4.71
N GLY A 257 -6.03 -3.33 -5.21
CA GLY A 257 -5.84 -3.15 -6.64
C GLY A 257 -5.66 -4.47 -7.39
N LEU A 258 -4.97 -5.46 -6.81
CA LEU A 258 -4.86 -6.81 -7.37
C LEU A 258 -6.23 -7.51 -7.45
N LEU A 259 -7.06 -7.38 -6.42
CA LEU A 259 -8.43 -7.89 -6.45
C LEU A 259 -9.25 -7.21 -7.54
N LEU A 260 -9.19 -5.90 -7.62
CA LEU A 260 -9.94 -5.13 -8.63
C LEU A 260 -9.50 -5.45 -10.04
N THR A 261 -8.20 -5.47 -10.31
CA THR A 261 -7.70 -5.84 -11.64
C THR A 261 -8.17 -7.23 -12.04
N SER A 262 -8.15 -8.19 -11.11
CA SER A 262 -8.62 -9.56 -11.35
C SER A 262 -10.13 -9.62 -11.64
N ILE A 263 -10.94 -8.91 -10.86
CA ILE A 263 -12.40 -8.85 -11.05
C ILE A 263 -12.75 -8.17 -12.38
N VAL A 264 -12.09 -7.04 -12.69
CA VAL A 264 -12.31 -6.31 -13.94
C VAL A 264 -11.92 -7.17 -15.13
N GLN A 265 -10.77 -7.85 -15.07
CA GLN A 265 -10.32 -8.75 -16.11
C GLN A 265 -11.31 -9.90 -16.34
N LEU A 266 -11.80 -10.52 -15.26
CA LEU A 266 -12.83 -11.56 -15.35
C LEU A 266 -14.12 -11.04 -16.00
N LYS A 267 -14.54 -9.82 -15.65
CA LYS A 267 -15.73 -9.19 -16.24
C LYS A 267 -15.55 -8.88 -17.72
N ILE A 268 -14.39 -8.38 -18.13
CA ILE A 268 -14.09 -8.13 -19.54
C ILE A 268 -14.13 -9.43 -20.35
N THR A 269 -13.51 -10.50 -19.84
CA THR A 269 -13.47 -11.79 -20.54
C THR A 269 -14.83 -12.49 -20.57
N SER A 270 -15.66 -12.37 -19.53
CA SER A 270 -16.97 -13.02 -19.43
C SER A 270 -18.10 -12.29 -20.16
N ARG A 271 -17.90 -10.99 -20.47
CA ARG A 271 -18.95 -10.19 -21.11
C ARG A 271 -19.32 -10.68 -22.50
N GLY A 272 -18.39 -11.31 -23.23
CA GLY A 272 -18.50 -11.49 -24.68
C GLY A 272 -18.45 -10.14 -25.43
N CYS A 273 -18.09 -10.17 -26.67
CA CYS A 273 -18.07 -8.98 -27.50
C CYS A 273 -19.48 -8.70 -28.01
N ALA A 274 -20.18 -7.73 -27.42
CA ALA A 274 -21.43 -7.22 -27.95
C ALA A 274 -21.12 -6.40 -29.22
N THR A 275 -20.88 -7.10 -30.32
CA THR A 275 -20.66 -6.47 -31.61
C THR A 275 -22.02 -6.14 -32.21
N ASN A 276 -22.24 -4.88 -32.56
CA ASN A 276 -23.41 -4.49 -33.34
C ASN A 276 -23.45 -5.34 -34.64
N PRO A 277 -24.58 -5.96 -35.01
CA PRO A 277 -24.67 -6.79 -36.24
C PRO A 277 -24.12 -6.09 -37.48
N GLN A 278 -24.33 -4.79 -37.59
CA GLN A 278 -23.79 -3.98 -38.70
C GLN A 278 -22.26 -3.89 -38.71
N THR A 279 -21.65 -3.83 -37.52
CA THR A 279 -20.17 -3.83 -37.41
C THR A 279 -19.59 -5.21 -37.68
N MET A 280 -20.31 -6.30 -37.36
CA MET A 280 -19.94 -7.66 -37.72
C MET A 280 -19.97 -7.87 -39.25
N GLU A 281 -21.02 -7.39 -39.94
CA GLU A 281 -21.10 -7.46 -41.38
C GLU A 281 -19.96 -6.67 -42.04
N ALA A 282 -19.68 -5.46 -41.59
CA ALA A 282 -18.60 -4.65 -42.11
C ALA A 282 -17.20 -5.27 -41.87
N ASN A 283 -16.99 -5.87 -40.74
CA ASN A 283 -15.72 -6.57 -40.41
C ASN A 283 -15.59 -7.88 -41.22
N TYR A 284 -16.68 -8.57 -41.43
CA TYR A 284 -16.70 -9.79 -42.26
C TYR A 284 -16.43 -9.45 -43.72
N ALA A 285 -17.01 -8.37 -44.24
CA ALA A 285 -16.70 -7.87 -45.60
C ALA A 285 -15.22 -7.51 -45.78
N LYS A 286 -14.64 -6.80 -44.80
CA LYS A 286 -13.20 -6.48 -44.78
C LYS A 286 -12.32 -7.72 -44.74
N PHE A 287 -12.71 -8.71 -43.95
CA PHE A 287 -11.99 -9.98 -43.89
C PHE A 287 -11.99 -10.71 -45.22
N GLN A 288 -13.17 -10.77 -45.88
CA GLN A 288 -13.28 -11.36 -47.23
C GLN A 288 -12.43 -10.61 -48.27
N GLU A 289 -12.39 -9.28 -48.21
CA GLU A 289 -11.51 -8.50 -49.10
C GLU A 289 -10.02 -8.79 -48.86
N GLN A 290 -9.63 -8.90 -47.61
CA GLN A 290 -8.23 -9.26 -47.26
C GLN A 290 -7.86 -10.67 -47.70
N GLU A 291 -8.77 -11.63 -47.52
CA GLU A 291 -8.57 -13.00 -47.95
C GLU A 291 -8.48 -13.10 -49.47
N ALA A 292 -9.37 -12.41 -50.18
CA ALA A 292 -9.32 -12.31 -51.65
C ALA A 292 -8.04 -11.64 -52.17
N ALA A 293 -7.56 -10.59 -51.46
CA ALA A 293 -6.30 -9.93 -51.80
C ALA A 293 -5.09 -10.86 -51.55
N ALA A 294 -5.09 -11.59 -50.42
CA ALA A 294 -4.05 -12.57 -50.12
C ALA A 294 -4.03 -13.73 -51.13
N GLN A 295 -5.18 -14.23 -51.53
CA GLN A 295 -5.28 -15.26 -52.58
C GLN A 295 -4.77 -14.75 -53.95
N LYS A 296 -5.07 -13.51 -54.34
CA LYS A 296 -4.52 -12.89 -55.57
C LYS A 296 -3.01 -12.75 -55.48
N GLN A 297 -2.46 -12.36 -54.34
CA GLN A 297 -1.02 -12.28 -54.15
C GLN A 297 -0.34 -13.66 -54.19
N ALA A 298 -0.95 -14.68 -53.57
CA ALA A 298 -0.46 -16.06 -53.64
C ALA A 298 -0.48 -16.61 -55.08
N ALA A 299 -1.57 -16.33 -55.84
CA ALA A 299 -1.68 -16.76 -57.23
C ALA A 299 -0.66 -16.04 -58.15
N SER A 300 -0.36 -14.76 -57.87
CA SER A 300 0.69 -14.04 -58.62
C SER A 300 2.12 -14.51 -58.26
N ALA A 301 2.35 -14.95 -57.03
CA ALA A 301 3.63 -15.49 -56.61
C ALA A 301 3.93 -16.89 -57.19
N THR A 302 2.89 -17.67 -57.51
CA THR A 302 3.02 -19.02 -58.06
C THR A 302 3.32 -19.02 -59.58
N SER A 303 3.26 -17.87 -60.26
CA SER A 303 3.51 -17.74 -61.70
C SER A 303 4.99 -17.51 -62.10
N THR A 304 5.92 -17.65 -61.18
CA THR A 304 7.36 -17.67 -61.50
C THR A 304 7.73 -19.00 -62.12
N THR A 305 7.60 -19.06 -63.45
CA THR A 305 8.01 -20.18 -64.29
C THR A 305 9.54 -20.25 -64.27
N TYR A 306 10.08 -21.33 -63.68
CA TYR A 306 11.51 -21.62 -63.81
C TYR A 306 11.77 -22.15 -65.21
N THR A 307 12.39 -21.36 -66.10
CA THR A 307 13.00 -21.85 -67.37
C THR A 307 14.24 -22.64 -67.02
N ILE A 308 14.18 -23.98 -67.16
CA ILE A 308 15.36 -24.85 -67.14
C ILE A 308 16.06 -24.63 -68.49
N THR A 309 17.19 -23.96 -68.46
CA THR A 309 18.13 -23.91 -69.58
C THR A 309 18.99 -25.20 -69.49
N ASN A 310 18.82 -26.08 -70.51
CA ASN A 310 19.74 -27.17 -70.79
C ASN A 310 21.05 -26.65 -71.39
#